data_d00bfa3d9d7fffbef801b5ed6d8e76e9
#
_entry.id   d00bfa3d9d7fffbef801b5ed6d8e76e9
#
_cell.length_a   1.000
_cell.length_b   1.000
_cell.length_c   1.000
_cell.angle_alpha   90.00
_cell.angle_beta   90.00
_cell.angle_gamma   90.00
#
_symmetry.space_group_name_H-M   'P 1'
#
loop_
_entity.id
_entity.type
_entity.pdbx_description
1 polymer ?
#
loop_
_entity_poly.entity_id
_entity_poly.type
_entity_poly.pdbx_seq_one_letter_code
_entity_poly.pdbx_strand_id
1 'polypeptide(L)'
;MDFFVSVLIFFVILIMYIHIMAQYKRSEEMEIYEMDFVKNSHLQEVCDIKQPFLFKYNSVNPEFFEKLNDETIYDLVASQDVRVKEVGDYWNTHTKEVDSVIVPLSSFQMLISTDAKSRYFTENNYELIEDDTKLDRLFRKNDEYLKPMLTMKTKYDIRMGSKGVVTPMRYHTNYRQYICVNSGKITVKMTPFKSNKYLHPIKNYETQEFRSPVNIWNPQEMYMNDVEKMRVVEVNVLAGNILYVPPYWWYSIKIENTDTLISEFTYISVMNSVTNSLDWMRYFIQNSNIEKNISNSIGSSKSNLVNTNEE
;
A
#
# COMPACT_ATOMS: atom_id res chain seq x y z
N MET A 1 10.55 -21.74 -43.21
CA MET A 1 10.97 -21.34 -41.87
C MET A 1 10.29 -20.03 -41.41
N ASP A 2 10.20 -19.07 -42.30
CA ASP A 2 9.66 -17.73 -42.00
C ASP A 2 8.16 -17.71 -41.61
N PHE A 3 7.32 -18.56 -42.22
CA PHE A 3 5.90 -18.67 -41.89
C PHE A 3 5.70 -19.15 -40.47
N PHE A 4 6.36 -20.19 -40.00
CA PHE A 4 6.27 -20.70 -38.64
C PHE A 4 6.76 -19.69 -37.62
N VAL A 5 7.84 -18.96 -37.91
CA VAL A 5 8.36 -17.90 -37.04
C VAL A 5 7.37 -16.76 -36.95
N SER A 6 6.75 -16.35 -38.06
CA SER A 6 5.71 -15.30 -38.06
C SER A 6 4.47 -15.69 -37.22
N VAL A 7 4.03 -16.95 -37.36
CA VAL A 7 2.92 -17.49 -36.59
C VAL A 7 3.27 -17.54 -35.07
N LEU A 8 4.50 -17.97 -34.74
CA LEU A 8 4.95 -17.97 -33.35
C LEU A 8 4.96 -16.56 -32.76
N ILE A 9 5.55 -15.59 -33.48
CA ILE A 9 5.59 -14.18 -33.06
C ILE A 9 4.17 -13.64 -32.84
N PHE A 10 3.23 -13.92 -33.75
CA PHE A 10 1.84 -13.52 -33.61
C PHE A 10 1.22 -14.04 -32.31
N PHE A 11 1.39 -15.33 -31.99
CA PHE A 11 0.84 -15.90 -30.75
C PHE A 11 1.50 -15.31 -29.51
N VAL A 12 2.80 -15.06 -29.51
CA VAL A 12 3.50 -14.40 -28.39
C VAL A 12 2.93 -12.99 -28.14
N ILE A 13 2.78 -12.21 -29.21
CA ILE A 13 2.22 -10.84 -29.10
C ILE A 13 0.77 -10.89 -28.63
N LEU A 14 -0.04 -11.83 -29.14
CA LEU A 14 -1.43 -12.01 -28.76
C LEU A 14 -1.56 -12.37 -27.27
N ILE A 15 -0.74 -13.31 -26.79
CA ILE A 15 -0.72 -13.70 -25.37
C ILE A 15 -0.30 -12.51 -24.50
N MET A 16 0.74 -11.79 -24.86
CA MET A 16 1.16 -10.58 -24.15
C MET A 16 0.03 -9.54 -24.11
N TYR A 17 -0.62 -9.29 -25.23
CA TYR A 17 -1.73 -8.33 -25.33
C TYR A 17 -2.89 -8.73 -24.39
N ILE A 18 -3.31 -10.00 -24.42
CA ILE A 18 -4.39 -10.51 -23.55
C ILE A 18 -4.03 -10.32 -22.07
N HIS A 19 -2.79 -10.64 -21.68
CA HIS A 19 -2.34 -10.50 -20.29
C HIS A 19 -2.25 -9.03 -19.86
N ILE A 20 -1.76 -8.13 -20.72
CA ILE A 20 -1.73 -6.69 -20.44
C ILE A 20 -3.16 -6.16 -20.26
N MET A 21 -4.08 -6.52 -21.14
CA MET A 21 -5.49 -6.08 -21.03
C MET A 21 -6.16 -6.63 -19.76
N ALA A 22 -5.84 -7.86 -19.34
CA ALA A 22 -6.30 -8.42 -18.08
C ALA A 22 -5.80 -7.65 -16.85
N GLN A 23 -4.59 -7.07 -16.90
CA GLN A 23 -4.07 -6.22 -15.82
C GLN A 23 -4.84 -4.90 -15.70
N TYR A 24 -5.29 -4.32 -16.82
CA TYR A 24 -6.08 -3.09 -16.83
C TYR A 24 -7.57 -3.29 -16.53
N LYS A 25 -8.03 -4.55 -16.49
CA LYS A 25 -9.41 -4.85 -16.08
C LYS A 25 -9.67 -4.31 -14.67
N ARG A 26 -10.78 -3.61 -14.49
CA ARG A 26 -11.23 -3.03 -13.23
C ARG A 26 -12.67 -3.43 -12.98
N SER A 27 -13.04 -3.69 -11.73
CA SER A 27 -14.42 -3.82 -11.32
C SER A 27 -14.92 -2.49 -10.75
N GLU A 28 -16.18 -2.17 -11.02
CA GLU A 28 -16.89 -1.02 -10.45
C GLU A 28 -17.99 -1.47 -9.47
N GLU A 29 -18.09 -2.76 -9.20
CA GLU A 29 -19.09 -3.33 -8.30
C GLU A 29 -18.76 -2.97 -6.85
N MET A 30 -19.76 -2.44 -6.15
CA MET A 30 -19.61 -1.88 -4.81
C MET A 30 -19.91 -2.87 -3.69
N GLU A 31 -20.09 -4.14 -4.03
CA GLU A 31 -20.32 -5.18 -3.03
C GLU A 31 -18.99 -5.78 -2.58
N ILE A 32 -18.83 -5.91 -1.25
CA ILE A 32 -17.73 -6.66 -0.65
C ILE A 32 -18.33 -7.95 -0.12
N TYR A 33 -17.89 -9.07 -0.63
CA TYR A 33 -18.38 -10.37 -0.19
C TYR A 33 -17.35 -11.10 0.67
N GLU A 34 -17.84 -12.01 1.48
CA GLU A 34 -17.02 -12.93 2.24
C GLU A 34 -16.91 -14.26 1.49
N MET A 35 -15.73 -14.84 1.49
CA MET A 35 -15.49 -16.16 0.92
C MET A 35 -14.78 -17.07 1.91
N ASP A 36 -14.96 -18.36 1.76
CA ASP A 36 -14.15 -19.34 2.46
C ASP A 36 -12.88 -19.64 1.66
N PHE A 37 -11.75 -19.70 2.35
CA PHE A 37 -10.50 -20.13 1.73
C PHE A 37 -10.53 -21.64 1.47
N VAL A 38 -10.31 -22.05 0.22
CA VAL A 38 -10.25 -23.45 -0.17
C VAL A 38 -8.80 -23.84 -0.50
N LYS A 39 -8.19 -23.15 -1.46
CA LYS A 39 -6.81 -23.34 -1.91
C LYS A 39 -6.32 -22.11 -2.67
N ASN A 40 -5.01 -21.97 -2.80
CA ASN A 40 -4.41 -20.82 -3.47
C ASN A 40 -4.92 -20.62 -4.92
N SER A 41 -5.02 -21.69 -5.73
CA SER A 41 -5.50 -21.54 -7.11
C SER A 41 -6.92 -20.95 -7.19
N HIS A 42 -7.84 -21.37 -6.32
CA HIS A 42 -9.18 -20.81 -6.24
C HIS A 42 -9.15 -19.33 -5.77
N LEU A 43 -8.30 -19.01 -4.78
CA LEU A 43 -8.08 -17.62 -4.35
C LEU A 43 -7.65 -16.73 -5.53
N GLN A 44 -6.73 -17.20 -6.37
CA GLN A 44 -6.26 -16.44 -7.52
C GLN A 44 -7.35 -16.23 -8.59
N GLU A 45 -8.20 -17.23 -8.84
CA GLU A 45 -9.36 -17.11 -9.74
C GLU A 45 -10.33 -16.02 -9.25
N VAL A 46 -10.63 -16.00 -7.94
CA VAL A 46 -11.50 -14.97 -7.35
C VAL A 46 -10.83 -13.58 -7.42
N CYS A 47 -9.53 -13.48 -7.16
CA CYS A 47 -8.79 -12.23 -7.31
C CYS A 47 -8.83 -11.67 -8.74
N ASP A 48 -8.95 -12.52 -9.77
CA ASP A 48 -9.02 -12.08 -11.18
C ASP A 48 -10.35 -11.40 -11.55
N ILE A 49 -11.37 -11.51 -10.71
CA ILE A 49 -12.60 -10.73 -10.82
C ILE A 49 -12.34 -9.24 -10.57
N LYS A 50 -11.27 -8.91 -9.80
CA LYS A 50 -10.86 -7.53 -9.43
C LYS A 50 -11.87 -6.80 -8.55
N GLN A 51 -12.58 -7.54 -7.72
CA GLN A 51 -13.52 -7.04 -6.73
C GLN A 51 -12.96 -7.26 -5.33
N PRO A 52 -13.13 -6.32 -4.37
CA PRO A 52 -12.70 -6.53 -2.99
C PRO A 52 -13.50 -7.65 -2.32
N PHE A 53 -12.83 -8.44 -1.49
CA PHE A 53 -13.48 -9.46 -0.69
C PHE A 53 -12.71 -9.74 0.61
N LEU A 54 -13.41 -10.36 1.55
CA LEU A 54 -12.90 -10.80 2.84
C LEU A 54 -12.84 -12.32 2.90
N PHE A 55 -11.87 -12.87 3.63
CA PHE A 55 -11.86 -14.28 4.00
C PHE A 55 -11.19 -14.53 5.34
N LYS A 56 -11.63 -15.57 6.03
CA LYS A 56 -11.04 -16.02 7.29
C LYS A 56 -9.72 -16.71 7.02
N TYR A 57 -8.65 -16.21 7.60
CA TYR A 57 -7.32 -16.73 7.38
C TYR A 57 -6.72 -17.39 8.62
N ASN A 58 -7.20 -17.09 9.82
CA ASN A 58 -6.76 -17.73 11.05
C ASN A 58 -7.01 -19.25 11.09
N SER A 59 -8.02 -19.74 10.36
CA SER A 59 -8.26 -21.17 10.20
C SER A 59 -7.30 -21.85 9.21
N VAL A 60 -6.67 -21.06 8.30
CA VAL A 60 -5.73 -21.56 7.28
C VAL A 60 -4.31 -21.63 7.83
N ASN A 61 -3.86 -20.59 8.51
CA ASN A 61 -2.55 -20.51 9.12
C ASN A 61 -2.63 -19.93 10.54
N PRO A 62 -3.09 -20.71 11.54
CA PRO A 62 -3.21 -20.22 12.92
C PRO A 62 -1.85 -19.85 13.53
N GLU A 63 -0.78 -20.56 13.16
CA GLU A 63 0.58 -20.30 13.63
C GLU A 63 1.03 -18.85 13.36
N PHE A 64 0.59 -18.27 12.24
CA PHE A 64 0.92 -16.90 11.90
C PHE A 64 0.36 -15.90 12.91
N PHE A 65 -0.88 -16.07 13.35
CA PHE A 65 -1.53 -15.20 14.33
C PHE A 65 -1.05 -15.43 15.76
N GLU A 66 -0.72 -16.67 16.11
CA GLU A 66 -0.14 -16.99 17.43
C GLU A 66 1.25 -16.38 17.61
N LYS A 67 2.06 -16.39 16.55
CA LYS A 67 3.45 -15.90 16.59
C LYS A 67 3.61 -14.42 16.26
N LEU A 68 2.62 -13.82 15.63
CA LEU A 68 2.66 -12.41 15.23
C LEU A 68 1.34 -11.73 15.60
N ASN A 69 1.32 -11.08 16.74
CA ASN A 69 0.25 -10.26 17.26
C ASN A 69 0.82 -9.03 17.97
N ASP A 70 -0.03 -8.18 18.53
CA ASP A 70 0.36 -6.95 19.21
C ASP A 70 1.26 -7.14 20.44
N GLU A 71 1.20 -8.29 21.10
CA GLU A 71 2.09 -8.61 22.25
C GLU A 71 3.45 -9.16 21.75
N THR A 72 3.41 -10.15 20.87
CA THR A 72 4.61 -10.88 20.44
C THR A 72 5.53 -10.08 19.52
N ILE A 73 5.02 -9.08 18.78
CA ILE A 73 5.84 -8.25 17.90
C ILE A 73 6.95 -7.52 18.66
N TYR A 74 6.68 -7.07 19.89
CA TYR A 74 7.68 -6.37 20.70
C TYR A 74 8.77 -7.30 21.22
N ASP A 75 8.44 -8.57 21.50
CA ASP A 75 9.44 -9.57 21.87
C ASP A 75 10.39 -9.91 20.71
N LEU A 76 9.91 -9.76 19.49
CA LEU A 76 10.68 -10.06 18.28
C LEU A 76 11.58 -8.88 17.87
N VAL A 77 11.01 -7.67 17.79
CA VAL A 77 11.65 -6.55 17.08
C VAL A 77 11.54 -5.18 17.79
N ALA A 78 11.37 -5.14 19.12
CA ALA A 78 11.18 -3.89 19.89
C ALA A 78 12.25 -2.83 19.68
N SER A 79 13.51 -3.26 19.46
CA SER A 79 14.66 -2.38 19.26
C SER A 79 14.88 -1.97 17.80
N GLN A 80 14.16 -2.57 16.86
CA GLN A 80 14.29 -2.24 15.44
C GLN A 80 13.52 -0.99 15.08
N ASP A 81 13.99 -0.30 14.06
CA ASP A 81 13.45 0.96 13.62
C ASP A 81 12.20 0.81 12.74
N VAL A 82 11.22 1.67 12.96
CA VAL A 82 10.01 1.78 12.14
C VAL A 82 9.85 3.20 11.62
N ARG A 83 9.21 3.33 10.45
CA ARG A 83 8.91 4.60 9.83
C ARG A 83 7.56 5.11 10.30
N VAL A 84 7.57 6.21 11.06
CA VAL A 84 6.39 6.85 11.63
C VAL A 84 6.00 8.05 10.78
N LYS A 85 4.73 8.14 10.47
CA LYS A 85 4.13 9.25 9.70
C LYS A 85 3.05 9.93 10.51
N GLU A 86 2.93 11.24 10.33
CA GLU A 86 1.81 12.01 10.89
C GLU A 86 0.74 12.21 9.82
N VAL A 87 -0.50 11.85 10.15
CA VAL A 87 -1.61 11.89 9.19
C VAL A 87 -1.95 13.31 8.72
N GLY A 88 -1.70 14.31 9.57
CA GLY A 88 -1.94 15.73 9.26
C GLY A 88 -1.20 16.22 8.00
N ASP A 89 -0.01 15.70 7.77
CA ASP A 89 0.83 16.07 6.62
C ASP A 89 0.23 15.66 5.29
N TYR A 90 -0.60 14.62 5.28
CA TYR A 90 -1.27 14.14 4.07
C TYR A 90 -2.40 15.06 3.59
N TRP A 91 -2.97 15.86 4.46
CA TRP A 91 -4.05 16.79 4.14
C TRP A 91 -3.54 18.12 3.62
N ASN A 92 -2.21 18.35 3.69
CA ASN A 92 -1.58 19.51 3.11
C ASN A 92 -1.38 19.29 1.62
N THR A 93 -2.07 20.08 0.79
CA THR A 93 -2.12 19.91 -0.67
C THR A 93 -0.84 20.27 -1.40
N HIS A 94 0.08 20.96 -0.74
CA HIS A 94 1.27 21.53 -1.38
C HIS A 94 2.49 20.59 -1.35
N THR A 95 2.49 19.56 -0.52
CA THR A 95 3.61 18.62 -0.41
C THR A 95 3.37 17.38 -1.27
N LYS A 96 4.29 17.11 -2.20
CA LYS A 96 4.29 15.84 -2.96
C LYS A 96 4.78 14.67 -2.10
N GLU A 97 5.64 14.94 -1.15
CA GLU A 97 6.23 13.98 -0.24
C GLU A 97 5.76 14.25 1.17
N VAL A 98 5.54 13.17 1.90
CA VAL A 98 5.27 13.19 3.34
C VAL A 98 6.44 12.53 4.01
N ASP A 99 7.12 13.32 4.84
CA ASP A 99 8.27 12.87 5.58
C ASP A 99 7.88 11.79 6.60
N SER A 100 8.81 10.90 6.87
CA SER A 100 8.70 9.91 7.95
C SER A 100 9.83 10.11 8.96
N VAL A 101 9.50 9.94 10.22
CA VAL A 101 10.48 9.91 11.30
C VAL A 101 10.80 8.46 11.62
N ILE A 102 12.09 8.15 11.71
CA ILE A 102 12.56 6.80 12.04
C ILE A 102 12.77 6.73 13.55
N VAL A 103 12.09 5.80 14.21
CA VAL A 103 12.21 5.57 15.66
C VAL A 103 12.15 4.07 15.97
N PRO A 104 12.73 3.62 17.09
CA PRO A 104 12.55 2.24 17.54
C PRO A 104 11.07 1.89 17.75
N LEU A 105 10.69 0.64 17.48
CA LEU A 105 9.31 0.19 17.62
C LEU A 105 8.78 0.40 19.04
N SER A 106 9.61 0.20 20.07
CA SER A 106 9.26 0.45 21.47
C SER A 106 8.91 1.93 21.73
N SER A 107 9.65 2.86 21.12
CA SER A 107 9.35 4.29 21.23
C SER A 107 8.06 4.66 20.49
N PHE A 108 7.81 4.04 19.35
CA PHE A 108 6.57 4.20 18.63
C PHE A 108 5.37 3.68 19.43
N GLN A 109 5.49 2.56 20.13
CA GLN A 109 4.44 2.05 21.02
C GLN A 109 4.07 3.06 22.11
N MET A 110 5.06 3.68 22.73
CA MET A 110 4.82 4.74 23.73
C MET A 110 4.11 5.94 23.10
N LEU A 111 4.51 6.32 21.89
CA LEU A 111 3.91 7.44 21.17
C LEU A 111 2.41 7.18 20.89
N ILE A 112 2.05 6.03 20.32
CA ILE A 112 0.65 5.72 19.98
C ILE A 112 -0.23 5.49 21.20
N SER A 113 0.33 4.99 22.31
CA SER A 113 -0.43 4.80 23.55
C SER A 113 -0.83 6.10 24.25
N THR A 114 -0.05 7.18 24.04
CA THR A 114 -0.28 8.51 24.62
C THR A 114 -0.97 9.48 23.65
N ASP A 115 -1.11 9.13 22.37
CA ASP A 115 -1.68 10.00 21.35
C ASP A 115 -3.21 10.05 21.42
N ALA A 116 -3.73 11.08 22.09
CA ALA A 116 -5.17 11.36 22.17
C ALA A 116 -5.75 11.98 20.88
N LYS A 117 -4.91 12.37 19.90
CA LYS A 117 -5.33 13.08 18.68
C LYS A 117 -5.39 12.19 17.44
N SER A 118 -5.07 10.90 17.56
CA SER A 118 -5.11 9.94 16.46
C SER A 118 -4.26 10.37 15.25
N ARG A 119 -3.00 10.73 15.49
CA ARG A 119 -2.14 11.34 14.46
C ARG A 119 -1.14 10.41 13.82
N TYR A 120 -0.65 9.41 14.55
CA TYR A 120 0.53 8.66 14.15
C TYR A 120 0.21 7.26 13.69
N PHE A 121 0.86 6.85 12.61
CA PHE A 121 0.83 5.48 12.11
C PHE A 121 2.18 5.11 11.49
N THR A 122 2.45 3.81 11.38
CA THR A 122 3.67 3.30 10.74
C THR A 122 3.31 2.47 9.51
N GLU A 123 4.15 2.58 8.48
CA GLU A 123 4.07 1.83 7.23
C GLU A 123 5.39 1.89 6.48
N ASN A 124 5.56 1.04 5.45
CA ASN A 124 6.79 0.89 4.68
C ASN A 124 7.96 0.37 5.54
N ASN A 125 7.67 -0.59 6.41
CA ASN A 125 8.62 -1.22 7.32
C ASN A 125 9.16 -2.55 6.77
N TYR A 126 9.30 -2.68 5.44
CA TYR A 126 9.77 -3.91 4.81
C TYR A 126 11.18 -4.31 5.28
N GLU A 127 12.04 -3.34 5.60
CA GLU A 127 13.39 -3.57 6.12
C GLU A 127 13.35 -4.31 7.47
N LEU A 128 12.42 -3.95 8.35
CA LEU A 128 12.20 -4.62 9.63
C LEU A 128 11.92 -6.13 9.47
N ILE A 129 11.23 -6.50 8.39
CA ILE A 129 10.91 -7.91 8.10
C ILE A 129 12.11 -8.60 7.43
N GLU A 130 12.79 -7.94 6.49
CA GLU A 130 13.93 -8.50 5.75
C GLU A 130 15.15 -8.71 6.66
N ASP A 131 15.38 -7.84 7.65
CA ASP A 131 16.51 -7.90 8.57
C ASP A 131 16.35 -8.96 9.67
N ASP A 132 15.11 -9.31 10.06
CA ASP A 132 14.84 -10.38 11.02
C ASP A 132 14.50 -11.70 10.35
N THR A 133 15.44 -12.65 10.43
CA THR A 133 15.28 -13.99 9.80
C THR A 133 14.11 -14.80 10.33
N LYS A 134 13.65 -14.58 11.56
CA LYS A 134 12.49 -15.29 12.11
C LYS A 134 11.20 -14.68 11.55
N LEU A 135 11.14 -13.35 11.50
CA LEU A 135 10.01 -12.62 11.00
C LEU A 135 9.86 -12.84 9.47
N ASP A 136 10.94 -12.73 8.69
CA ASP A 136 10.94 -13.03 7.25
C ASP A 136 10.45 -14.45 6.97
N ARG A 137 10.94 -15.44 7.73
CA ARG A 137 10.49 -16.84 7.58
C ARG A 137 9.01 -17.00 7.89
N LEU A 138 8.49 -16.28 8.90
CA LEU A 138 7.09 -16.31 9.29
C LEU A 138 6.20 -15.73 8.20
N PHE A 139 6.62 -14.61 7.59
CA PHE A 139 5.92 -14.01 6.45
C PHE A 139 5.96 -14.93 5.22
N ARG A 140 7.12 -15.47 4.85
CA ARG A 140 7.30 -16.34 3.67
C ARG A 140 6.48 -17.62 3.72
N LYS A 141 6.17 -18.15 4.91
CA LYS A 141 5.27 -19.32 5.04
C LYS A 141 3.89 -19.05 4.45
N ASN A 142 3.41 -17.80 4.48
CA ASN A 142 2.11 -17.44 3.92
C ASN A 142 2.11 -17.42 2.38
N ASP A 143 3.27 -17.42 1.74
CA ASP A 143 3.38 -17.46 0.28
C ASP A 143 2.76 -18.75 -0.31
N GLU A 144 2.76 -19.85 0.42
CA GLU A 144 2.10 -21.10 0.01
C GLU A 144 0.61 -20.87 -0.26
N TYR A 145 -0.04 -20.05 0.54
CA TYR A 145 -1.47 -19.79 0.50
C TYR A 145 -1.85 -18.57 -0.36
N LEU A 146 -1.00 -17.54 -0.40
CA LEU A 146 -1.37 -16.24 -0.94
C LEU A 146 -0.67 -15.89 -2.25
N LYS A 147 0.53 -16.44 -2.50
CA LYS A 147 1.38 -16.04 -3.62
C LYS A 147 0.85 -16.56 -4.96
N PRO A 148 0.62 -15.66 -5.94
CA PRO A 148 0.24 -16.06 -7.29
C PRO A 148 1.42 -16.65 -8.06
N MET A 149 1.11 -17.42 -9.10
CA MET A 149 2.12 -17.91 -10.05
C MET A 149 2.79 -16.74 -10.78
N LEU A 150 4.03 -16.95 -11.22
CA LEU A 150 4.82 -15.96 -11.97
C LEU A 150 5.04 -14.63 -11.20
N THR A 151 5.08 -14.69 -9.87
CA THR A 151 5.46 -13.56 -9.04
C THR A 151 6.93 -13.24 -9.24
N MET A 152 7.24 -12.00 -9.63
CA MET A 152 8.59 -11.48 -9.81
C MET A 152 9.13 -10.85 -8.50
N LYS A 153 8.27 -10.13 -7.78
CA LYS A 153 8.64 -9.47 -6.53
C LYS A 153 7.54 -9.64 -5.50
N THR A 154 7.96 -9.94 -4.28
CA THR A 154 7.11 -9.97 -3.09
C THR A 154 7.56 -8.85 -2.16
N LYS A 155 6.62 -8.18 -1.52
CA LYS A 155 6.87 -7.20 -0.45
C LYS A 155 5.95 -7.54 0.71
N TYR A 156 6.51 -7.50 1.90
CA TYR A 156 5.78 -7.60 3.15
C TYR A 156 5.88 -6.28 3.90
N ASP A 157 4.84 -5.94 4.64
CA ASP A 157 4.85 -4.74 5.49
C ASP A 157 4.09 -5.01 6.78
N ILE A 158 4.43 -4.26 7.82
CA ILE A 158 3.72 -4.23 9.10
C ILE A 158 3.24 -2.81 9.32
N ARG A 159 1.97 -2.69 9.71
CA ARG A 159 1.33 -1.40 10.01
C ARG A 159 0.69 -1.42 11.39
N MET A 160 0.88 -0.35 12.10
CA MET A 160 0.28 -0.07 13.40
C MET A 160 -0.04 1.42 13.49
N GLY A 161 -0.80 1.85 14.49
CA GLY A 161 -1.06 3.27 14.65
C GLY A 161 -1.88 3.61 15.87
N SER A 162 -2.01 4.89 16.13
CA SER A 162 -2.84 5.43 17.21
C SER A 162 -4.30 5.02 17.02
N LYS A 163 -5.01 4.82 18.11
CA LYS A 163 -6.45 4.56 18.06
C LYS A 163 -7.17 5.69 17.33
N GLY A 164 -7.98 5.31 16.34
CA GLY A 164 -8.75 6.25 15.52
C GLY A 164 -7.99 6.91 14.38
N VAL A 165 -6.67 6.66 14.23
CA VAL A 165 -5.91 7.22 13.12
C VAL A 165 -6.43 6.69 11.79
N VAL A 166 -6.46 7.56 10.78
CA VAL A 166 -6.92 7.25 9.42
C VAL A 166 -5.79 7.42 8.43
N THR A 167 -5.56 6.45 7.55
CA THR A 167 -4.58 6.62 6.47
C THR A 167 -5.18 7.47 5.35
N PRO A 168 -4.35 8.13 4.53
CA PRO A 168 -4.87 8.83 3.35
C PRO A 168 -5.55 7.85 2.40
N MET A 169 -6.53 8.34 1.63
CA MET A 169 -7.12 7.59 0.52
C MET A 169 -6.05 7.37 -0.54
N ARG A 170 -5.79 6.12 -0.92
CA ARG A 170 -4.74 5.71 -1.87
C ARG A 170 -5.18 4.54 -2.71
N TYR A 171 -4.51 4.32 -3.85
CA TYR A 171 -4.63 3.09 -4.64
C TYR A 171 -3.25 2.55 -4.98
N HIS A 172 -3.20 1.29 -5.35
CA HIS A 172 -1.98 0.62 -5.82
C HIS A 172 -2.17 0.04 -7.22
N THR A 173 -1.07 -0.28 -7.88
CA THR A 173 -1.03 -0.93 -9.20
C THR A 173 -0.45 -2.35 -9.14
N ASN A 174 -0.22 -2.87 -7.93
CA ASN A 174 0.32 -4.21 -7.70
C ASN A 174 -0.66 -5.29 -8.19
N TYR A 175 -0.13 -6.45 -8.55
CA TYR A 175 -0.95 -7.57 -9.05
C TYR A 175 -1.91 -8.08 -7.98
N ARG A 176 -1.38 -8.30 -6.75
CA ARG A 176 -2.17 -8.71 -5.57
C ARG A 176 -1.72 -7.91 -4.35
N GLN A 177 -2.69 -7.51 -3.55
CA GLN A 177 -2.43 -6.90 -2.25
C GLN A 177 -3.46 -7.43 -1.24
N TYR A 178 -2.94 -7.96 -0.13
CA TYR A 178 -3.74 -8.52 0.95
C TYR A 178 -3.41 -7.78 2.24
N ILE A 179 -4.44 -7.33 2.95
CA ILE A 179 -4.35 -6.69 4.25
C ILE A 179 -4.87 -7.68 5.28
N CYS A 180 -3.96 -8.23 6.08
CA CYS A 180 -4.24 -9.19 7.13
C CYS A 180 -4.28 -8.49 8.48
N VAL A 181 -5.34 -8.62 9.23
CA VAL A 181 -5.44 -8.10 10.60
C VAL A 181 -5.01 -9.20 11.57
N ASN A 182 -3.82 -9.04 12.15
CA ASN A 182 -3.27 -10.00 13.10
C ASN A 182 -3.92 -9.87 14.48
N SER A 183 -4.06 -8.64 14.97
CA SER A 183 -4.75 -8.31 16.22
C SER A 183 -5.57 -7.03 16.07
N GLY A 184 -6.53 -6.81 16.97
CA GLY A 184 -7.40 -5.65 16.97
C GLY A 184 -8.44 -5.64 15.85
N LYS A 185 -8.75 -4.45 15.35
CA LYS A 185 -9.79 -4.21 14.35
C LYS A 185 -9.46 -2.99 13.50
N ILE A 186 -9.77 -3.06 12.22
CA ILE A 186 -9.74 -1.92 11.31
C ILE A 186 -11.09 -1.72 10.64
N THR A 187 -11.37 -0.49 10.26
CA THR A 187 -12.44 -0.13 9.33
C THR A 187 -11.81 0.41 8.05
N VAL A 188 -12.22 -0.08 6.90
CA VAL A 188 -11.66 0.32 5.61
C VAL A 188 -12.74 0.95 4.75
N LYS A 189 -12.53 2.18 4.29
CA LYS A 189 -13.36 2.83 3.27
C LYS A 189 -12.75 2.60 1.91
N MET A 190 -13.57 2.13 0.96
CA MET A 190 -13.11 1.79 -0.39
C MET A 190 -14.04 2.38 -1.45
N THR A 191 -13.47 2.70 -2.61
CA THR A 191 -14.24 3.15 -3.77
C THR A 191 -13.52 2.72 -5.06
N PRO A 192 -14.26 2.36 -6.13
CA PRO A 192 -13.65 1.95 -7.39
C PRO A 192 -12.94 3.14 -8.09
N PHE A 193 -12.09 2.82 -9.04
CA PHE A 193 -11.29 3.81 -9.77
C PHE A 193 -12.11 4.91 -10.47
N LYS A 194 -13.37 4.68 -10.73
CA LYS A 194 -14.32 5.68 -11.29
C LYS A 194 -14.38 6.97 -10.45
N SER A 195 -14.16 6.85 -9.12
CA SER A 195 -14.11 7.99 -8.20
C SER A 195 -12.83 8.81 -8.32
N ASN A 196 -11.84 8.37 -9.09
CA ASN A 196 -10.54 9.04 -9.25
C ASN A 196 -10.63 10.54 -9.59
N LYS A 197 -11.63 10.92 -10.39
CA LYS A 197 -11.87 12.32 -10.80
C LYS A 197 -12.29 13.24 -9.65
N TYR A 198 -12.79 12.68 -8.54
CA TYR A 198 -13.23 13.42 -7.35
C TYR A 198 -12.19 13.38 -6.21
N LEU A 199 -11.16 12.53 -6.36
CA LEU A 199 -10.16 12.30 -5.33
C LEU A 199 -8.87 13.12 -5.53
N HIS A 200 -8.78 13.93 -6.59
CA HIS A 200 -7.66 14.82 -6.87
C HIS A 200 -6.28 14.14 -6.71
N PRO A 201 -5.97 13.07 -7.48
CA PRO A 201 -4.84 12.20 -7.23
C PRO A 201 -3.49 12.92 -7.31
N ILE A 202 -2.70 12.80 -6.25
CA ILE A 202 -1.29 13.16 -6.20
C ILE A 202 -0.50 11.88 -6.47
N LYS A 203 0.34 11.91 -7.51
CA LYS A 203 1.11 10.75 -7.94
C LYS A 203 2.58 10.99 -7.64
N ASN A 204 3.12 10.21 -6.73
CA ASN A 204 4.56 10.12 -6.51
C ASN A 204 5.07 8.81 -7.11
N TYR A 205 5.82 8.91 -8.20
CA TYR A 205 6.38 7.74 -8.88
C TYR A 205 7.67 7.25 -8.20
N GLU A 206 8.30 8.06 -7.37
CA GLU A 206 9.50 7.70 -6.62
C GLU A 206 9.18 6.71 -5.52
N THR A 207 8.20 7.05 -4.68
CA THR A 207 7.73 6.17 -3.60
C THR A 207 6.68 5.16 -4.06
N GLN A 208 6.25 5.24 -5.32
CA GLN A 208 5.11 4.46 -5.87
C GLN A 208 3.81 4.70 -5.08
N GLU A 209 3.65 5.89 -4.52
CA GLU A 209 2.47 6.28 -3.76
C GLU A 209 1.51 7.10 -4.62
N PHE A 210 0.30 6.59 -4.76
CA PHE A 210 -0.80 7.26 -5.47
C PHE A 210 -1.90 7.59 -4.46
N ARG A 211 -1.94 8.82 -3.99
CA ARG A 211 -2.80 9.24 -2.87
C ARG A 211 -3.70 10.42 -3.22
N SER A 212 -4.67 10.65 -2.37
CA SER A 212 -5.59 11.79 -2.43
C SER A 212 -5.34 12.74 -1.26
N PRO A 213 -5.42 14.06 -1.45
CA PRO A 213 -5.44 15.03 -0.37
C PRO A 213 -6.80 15.09 0.35
N VAL A 214 -7.82 14.38 -0.16
CA VAL A 214 -9.17 14.37 0.40
C VAL A 214 -9.22 13.44 1.61
N ASN A 215 -9.60 13.96 2.76
CA ASN A 215 -9.90 13.14 3.93
C ASN A 215 -11.32 12.58 3.81
N ILE A 216 -11.45 11.31 3.43
CA ILE A 216 -12.76 10.65 3.25
C ILE A 216 -13.52 10.41 4.57
N TRP A 217 -12.84 10.50 5.72
CA TRP A 217 -13.45 10.31 7.04
C TRP A 217 -14.00 11.61 7.63
N ASN A 218 -13.35 12.72 7.31
CA ASN A 218 -13.78 14.07 7.68
C ASN A 218 -13.41 15.04 6.53
N PRO A 219 -14.26 15.11 5.50
CA PRO A 219 -13.94 15.87 4.29
C PRO A 219 -13.71 17.36 4.59
N GLN A 220 -12.64 17.90 4.03
CA GLN A 220 -12.39 19.32 4.05
C GLN A 220 -13.50 20.05 3.26
N GLU A 221 -13.88 21.24 3.67
CA GLU A 221 -14.98 22.02 3.10
C GLU A 221 -14.85 22.17 1.57
N MET A 222 -13.65 22.39 1.07
CA MET A 222 -13.36 22.52 -0.36
C MET A 222 -13.64 21.26 -1.19
N TYR A 223 -13.65 20.06 -0.57
CA TYR A 223 -13.87 18.77 -1.24
C TYR A 223 -15.23 18.15 -0.96
N MET A 224 -16.04 18.76 -0.11
CA MET A 224 -17.33 18.20 0.34
C MET A 224 -18.25 17.84 -0.83
N ASN A 225 -18.39 18.75 -1.81
CA ASN A 225 -19.20 18.52 -3.02
C ASN A 225 -18.68 17.35 -3.89
N ASP A 226 -17.39 17.07 -3.86
CA ASP A 226 -16.81 15.96 -4.63
C ASP A 226 -17.01 14.65 -3.91
N VAL A 227 -16.88 14.64 -2.57
CA VAL A 227 -17.12 13.46 -1.74
C VAL A 227 -18.58 13.00 -1.82
N GLU A 228 -19.55 13.92 -1.84
CA GLU A 228 -20.98 13.59 -1.99
C GLU A 228 -21.32 12.90 -3.30
N LYS A 229 -20.53 13.11 -4.37
CA LYS A 229 -20.71 12.46 -5.67
C LYS A 229 -20.13 11.05 -5.72
N MET A 230 -19.34 10.67 -4.72
CA MET A 230 -18.70 9.36 -4.68
C MET A 230 -19.59 8.33 -3.97
N ARG A 231 -19.49 7.09 -4.45
CA ARG A 231 -20.00 5.95 -3.71
C ARG A 231 -18.82 5.32 -2.97
N VAL A 232 -18.94 5.21 -1.67
CA VAL A 232 -17.91 4.63 -0.80
C VAL A 232 -18.53 3.45 -0.07
N VAL A 233 -17.87 2.33 -0.08
CA VAL A 233 -18.21 1.16 0.73
C VAL A 233 -17.31 1.13 1.96
N GLU A 234 -17.88 0.74 3.08
CA GLU A 234 -17.19 0.62 4.36
C GLU A 234 -17.20 -0.83 4.81
N VAL A 235 -16.06 -1.36 5.20
CA VAL A 235 -15.89 -2.74 5.65
C VAL A 235 -15.12 -2.78 6.96
N ASN A 236 -15.62 -3.58 7.89
CA ASN A 236 -14.95 -3.89 9.15
C ASN A 236 -14.14 -5.18 9.00
N VAL A 237 -12.84 -5.13 9.29
CA VAL A 237 -11.97 -6.29 9.26
C VAL A 237 -11.51 -6.58 10.68
N LEU A 238 -11.88 -7.74 11.18
CA LEU A 238 -11.50 -8.22 12.51
C LEU A 238 -10.21 -9.04 12.45
N ALA A 239 -9.55 -9.18 13.59
CA ALA A 239 -8.40 -10.09 13.72
C ALA A 239 -8.70 -11.47 13.15
N GLY A 240 -7.74 -12.07 12.47
CA GLY A 240 -7.87 -13.37 11.82
C GLY A 240 -8.39 -13.32 10.38
N ASN A 241 -8.80 -12.17 9.86
CA ASN A 241 -9.31 -12.01 8.51
C ASN A 241 -8.31 -11.30 7.59
N ILE A 242 -8.42 -11.60 6.31
CA ILE A 242 -7.71 -10.88 5.24
C ILE A 242 -8.73 -10.17 4.35
N LEU A 243 -8.43 -8.89 4.06
CA LEU A 243 -9.07 -8.11 3.01
C LEU A 243 -8.19 -8.12 1.77
N TYR A 244 -8.73 -8.57 0.64
CA TYR A 244 -8.13 -8.38 -0.67
C TYR A 244 -8.48 -6.99 -1.21
N VAL A 245 -7.46 -6.21 -1.55
CA VAL A 245 -7.60 -4.91 -2.21
C VAL A 245 -7.18 -5.07 -3.66
N PRO A 246 -8.10 -4.93 -4.63
CA PRO A 246 -7.75 -5.03 -6.05
C PRO A 246 -6.92 -3.83 -6.53
N PRO A 247 -6.11 -3.99 -7.60
CA PRO A 247 -5.43 -2.86 -8.22
C PRO A 247 -6.43 -1.78 -8.66
N TYR A 248 -5.99 -0.51 -8.50
CA TYR A 248 -6.75 0.70 -8.81
C TYR A 248 -7.98 0.96 -7.92
N TRP A 249 -8.29 0.11 -6.95
CA TRP A 249 -9.27 0.46 -5.94
C TRP A 249 -8.67 1.45 -4.96
N TRP A 250 -9.38 2.54 -4.73
CA TRP A 250 -9.06 3.50 -3.69
C TRP A 250 -9.47 2.95 -2.33
N TYR A 251 -8.59 3.05 -1.34
CA TYR A 251 -8.87 2.61 0.01
C TYR A 251 -8.19 3.52 1.04
N SER A 252 -8.79 3.60 2.21
CA SER A 252 -8.27 4.26 3.40
C SER A 252 -8.60 3.40 4.61
N ILE A 253 -7.65 3.21 5.49
CA ILE A 253 -7.75 2.37 6.69
C ILE A 253 -7.91 3.27 7.89
N LYS A 254 -8.87 2.95 8.76
CA LYS A 254 -8.97 3.49 10.10
C LYS A 254 -8.61 2.42 11.11
N ILE A 255 -7.68 2.71 11.99
CA ILE A 255 -7.26 1.83 13.08
C ILE A 255 -8.20 2.08 14.26
N GLU A 256 -8.97 1.06 14.67
CA GLU A 256 -9.98 1.24 15.70
C GLU A 256 -9.40 1.13 17.12
N ASN A 257 -8.34 0.36 17.31
CA ASN A 257 -7.73 0.09 18.62
C ASN A 257 -6.20 0.27 18.54
N THR A 258 -5.56 0.60 19.66
CA THR A 258 -4.09 0.72 19.77
C THR A 258 -3.35 -0.61 19.68
N ASP A 259 -4.02 -1.71 20.02
CA ASP A 259 -3.53 -3.10 19.90
C ASP A 259 -3.66 -3.68 18.48
N THR A 260 -3.97 -2.84 17.50
CA THR A 260 -4.14 -3.28 16.11
C THR A 260 -2.80 -3.46 15.43
N LEU A 261 -2.53 -4.70 15.02
CA LEU A 261 -1.40 -5.08 14.17
C LEU A 261 -1.92 -5.57 12.82
N ILE A 262 -1.37 -4.99 11.76
CA ILE A 262 -1.73 -5.31 10.37
C ILE A 262 -0.49 -5.82 9.66
N SER A 263 -0.62 -6.97 8.99
CA SER A 263 0.39 -7.47 8.06
C SER A 263 -0.10 -7.27 6.63
N GLU A 264 0.76 -6.78 5.75
CA GLU A 264 0.43 -6.60 4.34
C GLU A 264 1.29 -7.51 3.47
N PHE A 265 0.65 -8.17 2.52
CA PHE A 265 1.29 -9.02 1.51
C PHE A 265 1.04 -8.43 0.13
N THR A 266 2.12 -8.06 -0.56
CA THR A 266 2.06 -7.48 -1.90
C THR A 266 2.84 -8.33 -2.88
N TYR A 267 2.19 -8.71 -3.97
CA TYR A 267 2.78 -9.50 -5.03
C TYR A 267 2.75 -8.76 -6.37
N ILE A 268 3.88 -8.75 -7.04
CA ILE A 268 4.07 -8.14 -8.35
C ILE A 268 4.46 -9.24 -9.34
N SER A 269 3.63 -9.48 -10.35
CA SER A 269 3.92 -10.47 -11.38
C SER A 269 4.77 -9.87 -12.52
N VAL A 270 5.38 -10.75 -13.33
CA VAL A 270 6.13 -10.32 -14.52
C VAL A 270 5.27 -9.47 -15.45
N MET A 271 4.03 -9.91 -15.73
CA MET A 271 3.11 -9.17 -16.61
C MET A 271 2.64 -7.85 -16.00
N ASN A 272 2.48 -7.80 -14.68
CA ASN A 272 2.19 -6.55 -13.97
C ASN A 272 3.35 -5.54 -14.10
N SER A 273 4.59 -6.00 -14.02
CA SER A 273 5.77 -5.15 -14.23
C SER A 273 5.84 -4.60 -15.66
N VAL A 274 5.57 -5.42 -16.67
CA VAL A 274 5.49 -4.98 -18.07
C VAL A 274 4.39 -3.94 -18.26
N THR A 275 3.21 -4.16 -17.69
CA THR A 275 2.06 -3.24 -17.79
C THR A 275 2.37 -1.89 -17.14
N ASN A 276 3.07 -1.89 -16.01
CA ASN A 276 3.44 -0.68 -15.27
C ASN A 276 4.80 -0.08 -15.74
N SER A 277 5.37 -0.55 -16.85
CA SER A 277 6.67 -0.07 -17.36
C SER A 277 6.68 1.44 -17.63
N LEU A 278 5.55 2.03 -18.05
CA LEU A 278 5.43 3.48 -18.24
C LEU A 278 5.54 4.26 -16.91
N ASP A 279 5.05 3.70 -15.81
CA ASP A 279 5.17 4.32 -14.50
C ASP A 279 6.62 4.22 -13.98
N TRP A 280 7.34 3.15 -14.30
CA TRP A 280 8.77 3.04 -14.08
C TRP A 280 9.59 4.06 -14.89
N MET A 281 9.22 4.32 -16.14
CA MET A 281 9.84 5.39 -16.93
C MET A 281 9.60 6.76 -16.29
N ARG A 282 8.41 7.03 -15.82
CA ARG A 282 8.07 8.27 -15.12
C ARG A 282 8.86 8.43 -13.82
N TYR A 283 9.11 7.35 -13.10
CA TYR A 283 10.01 7.31 -11.94
C TYR A 283 11.41 7.82 -12.30
N PHE A 284 12.04 7.27 -13.33
CA PHE A 284 13.37 7.73 -13.78
C PHE A 284 13.38 9.21 -14.18
N ILE A 285 12.34 9.68 -14.86
CA ILE A 285 12.22 11.09 -15.25
C ILE A 285 12.06 11.99 -14.01
N GLN A 286 11.27 11.57 -13.03
CA GLN A 286 11.06 12.33 -11.80
C GLN A 286 12.37 12.44 -11.00
N ASN A 287 13.10 11.35 -10.80
CA ASN A 287 14.41 11.34 -10.12
C ASN A 287 15.45 12.22 -10.82
N SER A 288 15.55 12.15 -12.13
CA SER A 288 16.48 13.01 -12.89
C SER A 288 16.19 14.50 -12.71
N ASN A 289 14.92 14.87 -12.48
CA ASN A 289 14.54 16.27 -12.23
C ASN A 289 14.82 16.72 -10.80
N ILE A 290 14.72 15.82 -9.81
CA ILE A 290 15.01 16.11 -8.40
C ILE A 290 16.50 16.41 -8.21
N GLU A 291 17.40 15.62 -8.77
CA GLU A 291 18.83 15.85 -8.70
C GLU A 291 19.22 17.22 -9.28
N LYS A 292 18.62 17.63 -10.39
CA LYS A 292 18.85 18.96 -10.98
C LYS A 292 18.36 20.10 -10.07
N ASN A 293 17.24 19.94 -9.40
CA ASN A 293 16.70 20.97 -8.49
C ASN A 293 17.59 21.16 -7.25
N ILE A 294 18.11 20.07 -6.68
CA ILE A 294 19.03 20.11 -5.55
C ILE A 294 20.34 20.81 -5.95
N SER A 295 20.92 20.50 -7.10
CA SER A 295 22.13 21.12 -7.58
C SER A 295 21.96 22.64 -7.82
N ASN A 296 20.80 23.08 -8.31
CA ASN A 296 20.51 24.50 -8.51
C ASN A 296 20.29 25.24 -7.19
N SER A 297 19.69 24.62 -6.18
CA SER A 297 19.50 25.24 -4.86
C SER A 297 20.82 25.41 -4.10
N ILE A 298 21.75 24.49 -4.20
CA ILE A 298 23.10 24.58 -3.61
C ILE A 298 23.92 25.63 -4.33
N GLY A 299 23.78 25.77 -5.65
CA GLY A 299 24.45 26.83 -6.42
C GLY A 299 24.00 28.25 -6.04
N SER A 300 22.69 28.46 -5.83
CA SER A 300 22.15 29.76 -5.42
C SER A 300 22.53 30.15 -4.00
N SER A 301 22.63 29.19 -3.07
CA SER A 301 23.10 29.45 -1.70
C SER A 301 24.57 29.87 -1.63
N LYS A 302 25.43 29.35 -2.51
CA LYS A 302 26.84 29.73 -2.58
C LYS A 302 27.03 31.13 -3.17
N SER A 303 26.22 31.56 -4.13
CA SER A 303 26.30 32.92 -4.69
C SER A 303 25.87 33.99 -3.70
N ASN A 304 24.93 33.69 -2.81
CA ASN A 304 24.50 34.64 -1.77
C ASN A 304 25.51 34.78 -0.60
N LEU A 305 26.37 33.80 -0.36
CA LEU A 305 27.41 33.85 0.67
C LEU A 305 28.66 34.59 0.21
N VAL A 306 28.90 34.68 -1.09
CA VAL A 306 30.06 35.43 -1.63
C VAL A 306 29.78 36.92 -1.68
N ASN A 307 28.53 37.38 -1.82
CA ASN A 307 28.16 38.79 -1.89
C ASN A 307 27.98 39.48 -0.53
N THR A 308 28.11 38.78 0.60
CA THR A 308 27.99 39.34 1.95
C THR A 308 29.34 39.64 2.63
N ASN A 309 30.48 39.37 1.95
CA ASN A 309 31.82 39.62 2.49
C ASN A 309 32.57 40.77 1.82
N GLU A 310 31.90 41.60 1.00
CA GLU A 310 32.48 42.79 0.35
C GLU A 310 31.66 44.08 0.63
N GLU A 311 31.29 44.29 1.92
CA GLU A 311 30.90 45.64 2.40
C GLU A 311 31.53 45.92 3.76
#